data_e15930276a7472afdb31e24bf5832929
#
_entry.id   e15930276a7472afdb31e24bf5832929
#
_cell.length_a   1.000
_cell.length_b   1.000
_cell.length_c   1.000
_cell.angle_alpha   90.00
_cell.angle_beta   90.00
_cell.angle_gamma   90.00
#
_symmetry.space_group_name_H-M   'P 1'
#
loop_
_entity.id
_entity.type
_entity.pdbx_description
1 polymer ?
#
loop_
_entity_poly.entity_id
_entity_poly.type
_entity_poly.pdbx_seq_one_letter_code
_entity_poly.pdbx_strand_id
1 'polypeptide(L)'
;AARSLFAWRVSAWHWLDLDESDVMWCTADTGWSKAGTSVLFGPWSVGATVLFYDGPFDPRGRFDLLAKYGVTVFCAAATELRRLVLENISGVDLSALRQTVSAGETVNPDVIDRWTAMTGTPLLDGYGLTEILMVILNYPALPVKPGSMGKPLPGTDIAVIDDNDQPLGLGKIGRLVIRLPHPQLMHGYWNDPELTASA
;
A
#
# COMPACT_ATOMS: atom_id res chain seq x y z
N ALA A 1 -14.07 14.22 4.55
CA ALA A 1 -14.62 12.85 4.66
C ALA A 1 -14.97 12.24 3.29
N ALA A 2 -15.90 12.82 2.49
CA ALA A 2 -16.33 12.21 1.21
C ALA A 2 -15.18 12.03 0.20
N ARG A 3 -14.25 12.98 0.10
CA ARG A 3 -13.06 12.88 -0.76
C ARG A 3 -12.15 11.73 -0.36
N SER A 4 -11.96 11.52 0.95
CA SER A 4 -11.13 10.40 1.45
C SER A 4 -11.75 9.04 1.12
N LEU A 5 -13.09 8.91 1.22
CA LEU A 5 -13.77 7.67 0.81
C LEU A 5 -13.58 7.38 -0.68
N PHE A 6 -13.65 8.41 -1.52
CA PHE A 6 -13.34 8.26 -2.95
C PHE A 6 -11.90 7.78 -3.18
N ALA A 7 -10.93 8.39 -2.50
CA ALA A 7 -9.53 8.03 -2.62
C ALA A 7 -9.25 6.59 -2.19
N TRP A 8 -9.82 6.13 -1.07
CA TRP A 8 -9.68 4.75 -0.62
C TRP A 8 -10.28 3.75 -1.61
N ARG A 9 -11.43 4.08 -2.21
CA ARG A 9 -12.04 3.25 -3.23
C ARG A 9 -11.19 3.13 -4.50
N VAL A 10 -10.59 4.25 -4.95
CA VAL A 10 -9.68 4.26 -6.11
C VAL A 10 -8.44 3.41 -5.83
N SER A 11 -7.85 3.51 -4.63
CA SER A 11 -6.72 2.67 -4.21
C SER A 11 -7.12 1.19 -4.15
N ALA A 12 -8.32 0.87 -3.64
CA ALA A 12 -8.81 -0.50 -3.58
C ALA A 12 -8.94 -1.12 -4.98
N TRP A 13 -9.40 -0.35 -5.95
CA TRP A 13 -9.55 -0.82 -7.33
C TRP A 13 -8.21 -0.98 -8.07
N HIS A 14 -7.30 -0.02 -7.93
CA HIS A 14 -6.10 0.02 -8.77
C HIS A 14 -4.88 -0.64 -8.16
N TRP A 15 -4.76 -0.62 -6.84
CA TRP A 15 -3.60 -1.15 -6.12
C TRP A 15 -3.88 -2.46 -5.42
N LEU A 16 -4.96 -2.50 -4.63
CA LEU A 16 -5.36 -3.73 -3.95
C LEU A 16 -6.07 -4.69 -4.91
N ASP A 17 -6.60 -4.16 -6.02
CA ASP A 17 -7.30 -4.92 -7.07
C ASP A 17 -8.40 -5.81 -6.47
N LEU A 18 -9.17 -5.24 -5.53
CA LEU A 18 -10.17 -5.94 -4.74
C LEU A 18 -11.54 -5.94 -5.39
N ASP A 19 -12.24 -7.05 -5.20
CA ASP A 19 -13.65 -7.19 -5.47
C ASP A 19 -14.39 -7.89 -4.31
N GLU A 20 -15.67 -8.19 -4.48
CA GLU A 20 -16.53 -8.80 -3.46
C GLU A 20 -16.16 -10.25 -3.09
N SER A 21 -15.38 -10.93 -3.93
CA SER A 21 -14.91 -12.31 -3.68
C SER A 21 -13.63 -12.35 -2.82
N ASP A 22 -12.97 -11.22 -2.63
CA ASP A 22 -11.68 -11.15 -1.93
C ASP A 22 -11.81 -11.21 -0.41
N VAL A 23 -10.78 -11.77 0.20
CA VAL A 23 -10.50 -11.70 1.64
C VAL A 23 -9.22 -10.88 1.83
N MET A 24 -9.38 -9.66 2.32
CA MET A 24 -8.29 -8.73 2.62
C MET A 24 -7.82 -8.86 4.07
N TRP A 25 -6.53 -8.96 4.28
CA TRP A 25 -5.94 -8.83 5.60
C TRP A 25 -4.82 -7.80 5.63
N CYS A 26 -4.97 -6.79 6.47
CA CYS A 26 -3.93 -5.82 6.75
C CYS A 26 -3.53 -5.89 8.21
N THR A 27 -2.24 -6.03 8.47
CA THR A 27 -1.68 -6.11 9.83
C THR A 27 -1.35 -4.77 10.46
N ALA A 28 -1.58 -3.66 9.74
CA ALA A 28 -1.37 -2.34 10.29
C ALA A 28 -2.39 -2.03 11.39
N ASP A 29 -1.91 -1.37 12.45
CA ASP A 29 -2.76 -0.85 13.52
C ASP A 29 -3.83 0.09 12.97
N THR A 30 -5.06 0.00 13.51
CA THR A 30 -6.20 0.80 13.06
C THR A 30 -6.08 2.28 13.37
N GLY A 31 -5.11 2.70 14.17
CA GLY A 31 -4.75 4.10 14.42
C GLY A 31 -3.96 4.75 13.28
N TRP A 32 -3.47 3.98 12.32
CA TRP A 32 -2.75 4.50 11.15
C TRP A 32 -3.70 4.82 10.00
N SER A 33 -3.36 5.81 9.17
CA SER A 33 -4.14 6.14 7.96
C SER A 33 -4.27 4.97 6.99
N LYS A 34 -3.31 4.05 6.99
CA LYS A 34 -3.36 2.78 6.24
C LYS A 34 -4.59 1.94 6.58
N ALA A 35 -5.13 2.05 7.78
CA ALA A 35 -6.38 1.38 8.15
C ALA A 35 -7.56 1.80 7.26
N GLY A 36 -7.63 3.08 6.86
CA GLY A 36 -8.64 3.55 5.91
C GLY A 36 -8.52 2.88 4.55
N THR A 37 -7.29 2.79 4.01
CA THR A 37 -7.03 2.22 2.68
C THR A 37 -7.16 0.70 2.67
N SER A 38 -6.55 0.01 3.63
CA SER A 38 -6.29 -1.43 3.53
C SER A 38 -6.99 -2.28 4.61
N VAL A 39 -7.67 -1.65 5.57
CA VAL A 39 -8.41 -2.39 6.63
C VAL A 39 -9.91 -2.18 6.51
N LEU A 40 -10.37 -0.92 6.41
CA LEU A 40 -11.78 -0.58 6.53
C LEU A 40 -12.39 -0.12 5.20
N PHE A 41 -12.21 1.15 4.87
CA PHE A 41 -13.02 1.81 3.86
C PHE A 41 -12.65 1.43 2.43
N GLY A 42 -11.40 1.12 2.15
CA GLY A 42 -10.98 0.62 0.84
C GLY A 42 -11.67 -0.71 0.52
N PRO A 43 -11.41 -1.78 1.27
CA PRO A 43 -12.02 -3.08 1.06
C PRO A 43 -13.55 -3.07 1.10
N TRP A 44 -14.15 -2.44 2.10
CA TRP A 44 -15.62 -2.40 2.22
C TRP A 44 -16.31 -1.60 1.11
N SER A 45 -15.60 -0.61 0.51
CA SER A 45 -16.16 0.15 -0.60
C SER A 45 -16.39 -0.66 -1.88
N VAL A 46 -15.75 -1.83 -1.97
CA VAL A 46 -15.85 -2.77 -3.09
C VAL A 46 -16.51 -4.11 -2.70
N GLY A 47 -16.96 -4.24 -1.45
CA GLY A 47 -17.64 -5.43 -0.95
C GLY A 47 -16.75 -6.57 -0.46
N ALA A 48 -15.43 -6.35 -0.39
CA ALA A 48 -14.48 -7.38 0.06
C ALA A 48 -14.64 -7.71 1.54
N THR A 49 -14.37 -8.97 1.90
CA THR A 49 -14.27 -9.42 3.29
C THR A 49 -12.97 -8.93 3.91
N VAL A 50 -13.00 -8.51 5.18
CA VAL A 50 -11.81 -8.07 5.91
C VAL A 50 -11.56 -8.96 7.12
N LEU A 51 -10.35 -9.51 7.21
CA LEU A 51 -9.89 -10.23 8.38
C LEU A 51 -9.30 -9.25 9.42
N PHE A 52 -9.80 -9.31 10.65
CA PHE A 52 -9.24 -8.64 11.81
C PHE A 52 -8.58 -9.65 12.74
N TYR A 53 -7.39 -9.32 13.22
CA TYR A 53 -6.65 -10.14 14.16
C TYR A 53 -5.95 -9.25 15.19
N ASP A 54 -6.25 -9.42 16.46
CA ASP A 54 -5.69 -8.66 17.58
C ASP A 54 -4.68 -9.44 18.41
N GLY A 55 -4.21 -10.59 17.93
CA GLY A 55 -3.19 -11.38 18.59
C GLY A 55 -1.76 -10.84 18.35
N PRO A 56 -0.79 -11.40 19.08
CA PRO A 56 0.61 -10.99 18.96
C PRO A 56 1.18 -11.30 17.57
N PHE A 57 2.26 -10.59 17.23
CA PHE A 57 3.02 -10.91 16.03
C PHE A 57 3.77 -12.25 16.21
N ASP A 58 3.39 -13.22 15.41
CA ASP A 58 4.08 -14.49 15.25
C ASP A 58 4.26 -14.78 13.76
N PRO A 59 5.50 -14.84 13.24
CA PRO A 59 5.75 -15.01 11.81
C PRO A 59 5.11 -16.26 11.23
N ARG A 60 5.24 -17.42 11.89
CA ARG A 60 4.61 -18.66 11.43
C ARG A 60 3.09 -18.57 11.51
N GLY A 61 2.56 -18.05 12.61
CA GLY A 61 1.12 -17.86 12.81
C GLY A 61 0.49 -16.94 11.76
N ARG A 62 1.25 -15.97 11.18
CA ARG A 62 0.77 -15.18 10.04
C ARG A 62 0.44 -16.05 8.83
N PHE A 63 1.33 -16.96 8.47
CA PHE A 63 1.10 -17.87 7.34
C PHE A 63 -0.04 -18.86 7.61
N ASP A 64 -0.14 -19.36 8.83
CA ASP A 64 -1.24 -20.25 9.21
C ASP A 64 -2.60 -19.53 9.14
N LEU A 65 -2.65 -18.23 9.49
CA LEU A 65 -3.85 -17.41 9.34
C LEU A 65 -4.18 -17.09 7.87
N LEU A 66 -3.17 -16.79 7.05
CA LEU A 66 -3.36 -16.59 5.60
C LEU A 66 -4.02 -17.81 4.97
N ALA A 67 -3.49 -19.01 5.27
CA ALA A 67 -4.03 -20.27 4.77
C ALA A 67 -5.43 -20.57 5.34
N LYS A 68 -5.58 -20.48 6.68
CA LYS A 68 -6.82 -20.82 7.37
C LYS A 68 -8.03 -20.02 6.88
N TYR A 69 -7.84 -18.74 6.63
CA TYR A 69 -8.92 -17.85 6.24
C TYR A 69 -8.98 -17.56 4.73
N GLY A 70 -8.14 -18.22 3.94
CA GLY A 70 -8.12 -18.07 2.49
C GLY A 70 -7.88 -16.61 2.07
N VAL A 71 -6.94 -15.93 2.74
CA VAL A 71 -6.63 -14.53 2.44
C VAL A 71 -6.12 -14.40 1.02
N THR A 72 -6.77 -13.55 0.24
CA THR A 72 -6.43 -13.33 -1.19
C THR A 72 -5.49 -12.15 -1.38
N VAL A 73 -5.63 -11.11 -0.55
CA VAL A 73 -4.76 -9.92 -0.57
C VAL A 73 -4.24 -9.63 0.83
N PHE A 74 -2.93 -9.62 0.97
CA PHE A 74 -2.24 -9.39 2.23
C PHE A 74 -1.54 -8.03 2.23
N CYS A 75 -1.72 -7.24 3.28
CA CYS A 75 -1.02 -5.97 3.46
C CYS A 75 -0.23 -5.98 4.76
N ALA A 76 1.09 -5.79 4.66
CA ALA A 76 1.98 -5.75 5.81
C ALA A 76 3.03 -4.65 5.66
N ALA A 77 3.58 -4.20 6.80
CA ALA A 77 4.71 -3.27 6.81
C ALA A 77 5.99 -3.96 6.33
N ALA A 78 6.93 -3.20 5.73
CA ALA A 78 8.20 -3.77 5.27
C ALA A 78 9.01 -4.38 6.43
N THR A 79 8.92 -3.83 7.64
CA THR A 79 9.52 -4.40 8.86
C THR A 79 8.95 -5.78 9.21
N GLU A 80 7.66 -6.01 9.04
CA GLU A 80 7.02 -7.32 9.23
C GLU A 80 7.44 -8.29 8.11
N LEU A 81 7.38 -7.86 6.86
CA LEU A 81 7.78 -8.66 5.69
C LEU A 81 9.24 -9.15 5.78
N ARG A 82 10.17 -8.30 6.28
CA ARG A 82 11.57 -8.72 6.53
C ARG A 82 11.69 -9.91 7.49
N ARG A 83 10.76 -10.07 8.42
CA ARG A 83 10.74 -11.22 9.32
C ARG A 83 10.05 -12.41 8.69
N LEU A 84 8.96 -12.19 7.97
CA LEU A 84 8.18 -13.24 7.31
C LEU A 84 9.00 -14.00 6.26
N VAL A 85 9.84 -13.32 5.47
CA VAL A 85 10.67 -13.98 4.44
C VAL A 85 11.79 -14.87 4.99
N LEU A 86 11.95 -14.93 6.31
CA LEU A 86 12.91 -15.84 6.97
C LEU A 86 12.24 -17.14 7.44
N GLU A 87 10.90 -17.24 7.37
CA GLU A 87 10.16 -18.37 7.88
C GLU A 87 10.17 -19.56 6.90
N ASN A 88 10.07 -20.75 7.46
CA ASN A 88 9.81 -21.96 6.69
C ASN A 88 8.31 -22.14 6.53
N ILE A 89 7.81 -22.02 5.30
CA ILE A 89 6.37 -22.17 4.99
C ILE A 89 6.01 -23.54 4.42
N SER A 90 6.89 -24.55 4.55
CA SER A 90 6.60 -25.89 4.08
C SER A 90 5.28 -26.41 4.67
N GLY A 91 4.42 -26.92 3.79
CA GLY A 91 3.09 -27.44 4.17
C GLY A 91 2.01 -26.38 4.43
N VAL A 92 2.30 -25.10 4.21
CA VAL A 92 1.28 -24.05 4.23
C VAL A 92 0.66 -23.90 2.85
N ASP A 93 -0.66 -23.98 2.77
CA ASP A 93 -1.39 -23.73 1.52
C ASP A 93 -1.69 -22.24 1.36
N LEU A 94 -0.96 -21.58 0.47
CA LEU A 94 -1.16 -20.16 0.12
C LEU A 94 -1.82 -20.00 -1.25
N SER A 95 -2.48 -21.02 -1.79
CA SER A 95 -3.07 -21.00 -3.12
C SER A 95 -4.14 -19.90 -3.31
N ALA A 96 -4.78 -19.46 -2.22
CA ALA A 96 -5.70 -18.35 -2.26
C ALA A 96 -5.01 -16.98 -2.38
N LEU A 97 -3.77 -16.84 -1.90
CA LEU A 97 -3.04 -15.57 -1.88
C LEU A 97 -2.63 -15.19 -3.31
N ARG A 98 -3.18 -14.11 -3.84
CA ARG A 98 -2.89 -13.63 -5.21
C ARG A 98 -1.92 -12.46 -5.26
N GLN A 99 -1.84 -11.67 -4.19
CA GLN A 99 -0.85 -10.59 -4.08
C GLN A 99 -0.63 -10.14 -2.63
N THR A 100 0.51 -9.50 -2.42
CA THR A 100 0.84 -8.81 -1.18
C THR A 100 1.17 -7.35 -1.50
N VAL A 101 0.76 -6.45 -0.62
CA VAL A 101 1.04 -5.01 -0.76
C VAL A 101 1.74 -4.47 0.47
N SER A 102 2.55 -3.45 0.28
CA SER A 102 3.21 -2.71 1.37
C SER A 102 3.22 -1.22 1.10
N ALA A 103 3.15 -0.42 2.15
CA ALA A 103 3.28 1.03 2.07
C ALA A 103 3.67 1.62 3.43
N GLY A 104 4.14 2.88 3.42
CA GLY A 104 4.54 3.64 4.61
C GLY A 104 6.02 3.58 4.89
N GLU A 105 6.71 2.59 4.41
CA GLU A 105 8.19 2.47 4.39
C GLU A 105 8.61 1.68 3.15
N THR A 106 9.80 1.97 2.64
CA THR A 106 10.33 1.29 1.44
C THR A 106 10.62 -0.18 1.72
N VAL A 107 10.13 -1.06 0.85
CA VAL A 107 10.48 -2.48 0.89
C VAL A 107 11.83 -2.70 0.18
N ASN A 108 12.75 -3.36 0.89
CA ASN A 108 14.03 -3.75 0.29
C ASN A 108 13.80 -4.69 -0.90
N PRO A 109 14.47 -4.48 -2.06
CA PRO A 109 14.37 -5.37 -3.21
C PRO A 109 14.56 -6.86 -2.89
N ASP A 110 15.52 -7.20 -2.04
CA ASP A 110 15.76 -8.59 -1.61
C ASP A 110 14.54 -9.21 -0.90
N VAL A 111 13.75 -8.39 -0.18
CA VAL A 111 12.53 -8.86 0.49
C VAL A 111 11.44 -9.11 -0.55
N ILE A 112 11.33 -8.27 -1.57
CA ILE A 112 10.38 -8.43 -2.67
C ILE A 112 10.68 -9.75 -3.43
N ASP A 113 11.95 -9.96 -3.77
CA ASP A 113 12.38 -11.15 -4.52
C ASP A 113 12.17 -12.44 -3.70
N ARG A 114 12.56 -12.44 -2.41
CA ARG A 114 12.35 -13.58 -1.51
C ARG A 114 10.88 -13.88 -1.29
N TRP A 115 10.05 -12.85 -1.08
CA TRP A 115 8.61 -13.03 -0.92
C TRP A 115 7.99 -13.69 -2.16
N THR A 116 8.31 -13.15 -3.34
CA THR A 116 7.81 -13.67 -4.60
C THR A 116 8.27 -15.13 -4.84
N ALA A 117 9.55 -15.41 -4.56
CA ALA A 117 10.07 -16.78 -4.70
C ALA A 117 9.42 -17.76 -3.72
N MET A 118 9.11 -17.31 -2.50
CA MET A 118 8.57 -18.15 -1.43
C MET A 118 7.07 -18.40 -1.58
N THR A 119 6.30 -17.38 -1.95
CA THR A 119 4.82 -17.45 -2.02
C THR A 119 4.27 -17.65 -3.42
N GLY A 120 5.07 -17.40 -4.46
CA GLY A 120 4.62 -17.39 -5.85
C GLY A 120 3.80 -16.15 -6.23
N THR A 121 3.65 -15.18 -5.33
CA THR A 121 2.80 -13.99 -5.52
C THR A 121 3.59 -12.69 -5.53
N PRO A 122 3.16 -11.66 -6.28
CA PRO A 122 3.84 -10.38 -6.30
C PRO A 122 3.74 -9.64 -4.96
N LEU A 123 4.79 -8.89 -4.62
CA LEU A 123 4.80 -7.92 -3.54
C LEU A 123 4.87 -6.52 -4.15
N LEU A 124 3.79 -5.76 -3.99
CA LEU A 124 3.59 -4.46 -4.61
C LEU A 124 3.80 -3.35 -3.58
N ASP A 125 4.90 -2.62 -3.71
CA ASP A 125 5.15 -1.44 -2.88
C ASP A 125 4.36 -0.23 -3.39
N GLY A 126 3.96 0.65 -2.48
CA GLY A 126 3.22 1.87 -2.81
C GLY A 126 3.61 3.03 -1.90
N TYR A 127 3.51 4.24 -2.44
CA TYR A 127 3.84 5.47 -1.75
C TYR A 127 2.62 6.36 -1.56
N GLY A 128 2.51 6.90 -0.38
CA GLY A 128 1.51 7.88 0.00
C GLY A 128 1.80 8.46 1.38
N LEU A 129 1.12 9.53 1.70
CA LEU A 129 1.18 10.24 2.99
C LEU A 129 -0.22 10.34 3.57
N THR A 130 -0.34 10.58 4.85
CA THR A 130 -1.65 10.82 5.50
C THR A 130 -2.39 11.98 4.87
N GLU A 131 -1.65 12.98 4.44
CA GLU A 131 -2.13 14.23 3.85
C GLU A 131 -2.77 14.07 2.47
N ILE A 132 -2.39 13.02 1.71
CA ILE A 132 -2.86 12.82 0.34
C ILE A 132 -3.22 11.36 0.01
N LEU A 133 -3.06 10.44 0.97
CA LEU A 133 -3.28 9.02 0.81
C LEU A 133 -2.33 8.40 -0.25
N MET A 134 -2.74 7.34 -0.94
CA MET A 134 -1.89 6.64 -1.89
C MET A 134 -1.87 7.37 -3.24
N VAL A 135 -0.67 7.66 -3.76
CA VAL A 135 -0.51 8.46 -5.00
C VAL A 135 0.46 7.85 -6.02
N ILE A 136 1.39 6.99 -5.61
CA ILE A 136 2.29 6.26 -6.50
C ILE A 136 2.25 4.78 -6.12
N LEU A 137 2.02 3.90 -7.08
CA LEU A 137 1.74 2.50 -6.81
C LEU A 137 2.43 1.59 -7.82
N ASN A 138 2.85 0.42 -7.36
CA ASN A 138 3.07 -0.72 -8.24
C ASN A 138 1.72 -1.38 -8.51
N TYR A 139 1.39 -1.62 -9.76
CA TYR A 139 0.10 -2.16 -10.17
C TYR A 139 0.19 -3.66 -10.45
N PRO A 140 -0.84 -4.46 -10.11
CA PRO A 140 -0.87 -5.89 -10.42
C PRO A 140 -0.71 -6.18 -11.92
N ALA A 141 -1.26 -5.31 -12.77
CA ALA A 141 -1.22 -5.44 -14.22
C ALA A 141 0.12 -5.04 -14.88
N LEU A 142 1.09 -4.54 -14.11
CA LEU A 142 2.35 -4.05 -14.64
C LEU A 142 3.54 -4.80 -14.03
N PRO A 143 4.65 -4.95 -14.78
CA PRO A 143 5.87 -5.53 -14.22
C PRO A 143 6.36 -4.72 -13.01
N VAL A 144 6.60 -5.39 -11.90
CA VAL A 144 7.19 -4.79 -10.70
C VAL A 144 8.67 -4.51 -10.95
N LYS A 145 9.10 -3.30 -10.60
CA LYS A 145 10.51 -2.94 -10.54
C LYS A 145 10.91 -2.84 -9.06
N PRO A 146 11.60 -3.82 -8.48
CA PRO A 146 12.02 -3.81 -7.09
C PRO A 146 12.78 -2.52 -6.74
N GLY A 147 12.45 -1.91 -5.60
CA GLY A 147 13.00 -0.63 -5.18
C GLY A 147 12.36 0.61 -5.82
N SER A 148 11.34 0.44 -6.67
CA SER A 148 10.56 1.55 -7.22
C SER A 148 9.19 1.63 -6.53
N MET A 149 8.76 2.84 -6.18
CA MET A 149 7.40 3.11 -5.70
C MET A 149 6.31 2.81 -6.74
N GLY A 150 6.70 2.64 -8.01
CA GLY A 150 5.77 2.38 -9.12
C GLY A 150 5.45 3.61 -9.97
N LYS A 151 4.18 3.79 -10.31
CA LYS A 151 3.68 4.85 -11.19
C LYS A 151 2.56 5.65 -10.52
N PRO A 152 2.33 6.90 -10.96
CA PRO A 152 1.23 7.72 -10.44
C PRO A 152 -0.12 7.01 -10.50
N LEU A 153 -0.94 7.22 -9.48
CA LEU A 153 -2.34 6.80 -9.49
C LEU A 153 -3.08 7.53 -10.63
N PRO A 154 -3.98 6.86 -11.36
CA PRO A 154 -4.76 7.52 -12.40
C PRO A 154 -5.42 8.81 -11.91
N GLY A 155 -5.24 9.89 -12.67
CA GLY A 155 -5.70 11.23 -12.29
C GLY A 155 -4.77 12.01 -11.36
N THR A 156 -3.57 11.49 -11.06
CA THR A 156 -2.56 12.18 -10.26
C THR A 156 -1.40 12.64 -11.14
N ASP A 157 -1.24 13.95 -11.28
CA ASP A 157 -0.12 14.56 -11.98
C ASP A 157 1.05 14.74 -11.01
N ILE A 158 2.16 14.05 -11.27
CA ILE A 158 3.36 14.06 -10.43
C ILE A 158 4.55 14.54 -11.25
N ALA A 159 5.40 15.34 -10.64
CA ALA A 159 6.69 15.73 -11.19
C ALA A 159 7.81 15.63 -10.16
N VAL A 160 9.04 15.50 -10.63
CA VAL A 160 10.24 15.72 -9.83
C VAL A 160 10.82 17.05 -10.26
N ILE A 161 11.03 17.96 -9.30
CA ILE A 161 11.51 19.32 -9.54
C ILE A 161 12.81 19.60 -8.80
N ASP A 162 13.58 20.57 -9.29
CA ASP A 162 14.77 21.07 -8.61
C ASP A 162 14.44 22.14 -7.54
N ASP A 163 15.47 22.75 -6.97
CA ASP A 163 15.32 23.80 -5.94
C ASP A 163 14.77 25.13 -6.49
N ASN A 164 14.71 25.29 -7.82
CA ASN A 164 14.15 26.45 -8.51
C ASN A 164 12.76 26.14 -9.10
N ASP A 165 12.10 25.08 -8.63
CA ASP A 165 10.78 24.61 -9.09
C ASP A 165 10.73 24.22 -10.58
N GLN A 166 11.88 23.88 -11.19
CA GLN A 166 11.92 23.46 -12.59
C GLN A 166 11.82 21.93 -12.69
N PRO A 167 10.98 21.41 -13.60
CA PRO A 167 10.87 19.98 -13.81
C PRO A 167 12.20 19.34 -14.21
N LEU A 168 12.54 18.22 -13.58
CA LEU A 168 13.72 17.43 -13.85
C LEU A 168 13.41 16.27 -14.81
N GLY A 169 14.37 15.97 -15.66
CA GLY A 169 14.29 14.79 -16.55
C GLY A 169 14.58 13.48 -15.81
N LEU A 170 14.44 12.36 -16.54
CA LEU A 170 14.68 11.02 -16.02
C LEU A 170 16.10 10.86 -15.43
N GLY A 171 16.18 10.08 -14.35
CA GLY A 171 17.45 9.78 -13.67
C GLY A 171 18.01 10.91 -12.81
N LYS A 172 17.26 11.97 -12.60
CA LYS A 172 17.64 13.08 -11.71
C LYS A 172 16.95 12.93 -10.35
N ILE A 173 17.62 13.38 -9.31
CA ILE A 173 17.11 13.43 -7.94
C ILE A 173 16.60 14.84 -7.66
N GLY A 174 15.40 14.95 -7.09
CA GLY A 174 14.77 16.22 -6.74
C GLY A 174 13.58 16.04 -5.81
N ARG A 175 12.80 17.09 -5.64
CA ARG A 175 11.59 17.07 -4.82
C ARG A 175 10.42 16.49 -5.62
N LEU A 176 9.72 15.54 -5.00
CA LEU A 176 8.48 14.98 -5.56
C LEU A 176 7.34 15.95 -5.27
N VAL A 177 6.63 16.38 -6.30
CA VAL A 177 5.50 17.29 -6.19
C VAL A 177 4.27 16.77 -6.91
N ILE A 178 3.11 17.19 -6.44
CA ILE A 178 1.81 16.81 -6.99
C ILE A 178 1.08 18.07 -7.41
N ARG A 179 0.52 18.06 -8.64
CA ARG A 179 -0.25 19.20 -9.14
C ARG A 179 -1.56 19.37 -8.39
N LEU A 180 -1.82 20.59 -7.97
CA LEU A 180 -3.10 20.98 -7.35
C LEU A 180 -4.05 21.63 -8.36
N PRO A 181 -5.38 21.57 -8.15
CA PRO A 181 -6.06 20.90 -7.04
C PRO A 181 -6.09 19.38 -7.19
N HIS A 182 -5.96 18.65 -6.07
CA HIS A 182 -6.04 17.18 -6.06
C HIS A 182 -7.18 16.71 -5.13
N PRO A 183 -8.06 15.78 -5.57
CA PRO A 183 -9.23 15.39 -4.79
C PRO A 183 -8.88 14.64 -3.49
N GLN A 184 -7.70 14.04 -3.41
CA GLN A 184 -7.23 13.29 -2.25
C GLN A 184 -6.54 14.16 -1.20
N LEU A 185 -6.14 15.41 -1.57
CA LEU A 185 -5.44 16.29 -0.65
C LEU A 185 -6.30 16.61 0.58
N MET A 186 -5.70 16.57 1.76
CA MET A 186 -6.33 17.02 3.00
C MET A 186 -6.81 18.48 2.90
N HIS A 187 -7.71 18.88 3.76
CA HIS A 187 -8.14 20.28 3.86
C HIS A 187 -7.12 21.15 4.59
N GLY A 188 -6.30 20.56 5.43
CA GLY A 188 -5.29 21.20 6.25
C GLY A 188 -5.14 20.53 7.61
N TYR A 189 -4.14 20.95 8.35
CA TYR A 189 -3.93 20.55 9.75
C TYR A 189 -4.90 21.30 10.65
N TRP A 190 -5.42 20.62 11.65
CA TRP A 190 -6.41 21.21 12.56
C TRP A 190 -5.78 22.34 13.39
N ASN A 191 -6.38 23.52 13.32
CA ASN A 191 -5.92 24.73 14.00
C ASN A 191 -4.47 25.14 13.72
N ASP A 192 -3.89 24.71 12.58
CA ASP A 192 -2.53 25.04 12.18
C ASP A 192 -2.47 25.49 10.71
N PRO A 193 -2.83 26.74 10.41
CA PRO A 193 -2.81 27.27 9.05
C PRO A 193 -1.38 27.46 8.50
N GLU A 194 -0.38 27.70 9.37
CA GLU A 194 1.00 27.90 8.95
C GLU A 194 1.60 26.58 8.47
N LEU A 195 1.45 25.51 9.25
CA LEU A 195 1.86 24.17 8.84
C LEU A 195 1.10 23.72 7.57
N THR A 196 -0.20 24.04 7.49
CA THR A 196 -1.01 23.72 6.30
C THR A 196 -0.48 24.40 5.04
N ALA A 197 -0.03 25.63 5.14
CA ALA A 197 0.51 26.39 4.01
C ALA A 197 1.92 25.95 3.59
N SER A 198 2.66 25.30 4.48
CA SER A 198 4.02 24.79 4.25
C SER A 198 4.05 23.33 3.75
N ALA A 199 2.95 22.62 3.82
CA ALA A 199 2.82 21.23 3.38
C ALA A 199 2.46 21.16 1.90
#